data_a46d765d483b677f1d4c03f8ca18b2ea
#
_entry.id   a46d765d483b677f1d4c03f8ca18b2ea
#
_cell.length_a   1.000
_cell.length_b   1.000
_cell.length_c   1.000
_cell.angle_alpha   90.00
_cell.angle_beta   90.00
_cell.angle_gamma   90.00
#
_symmetry.space_group_name_H-M   'P 1'
#
loop_
_entity.id
_entity.type
_entity.pdbx_description
1 polymer ?
#
loop_
_entity_poly.entity_id
_entity_poly.type
_entity_poly.pdbx_seq_one_letter_code
_entity_poly.pdbx_strand_id
1 'polypeptide(L)'
;MAAIAAGLKVIGFSGHGYTAYDDCYCMSRANTAAYFTEIDRLREAYRSKITILRGIEQDFGSDEPTDAYDYVIGSVHATFAPAADGSGDNFHGFDRSRFYYIDWTVDRILEAVRDDFAGDPYAFIEHYYETVGILPEVIGCHIIGHFDLITKFNEKEPWFDEAHPRYRAAVCRALDQIFASWQESRARGGQIMINSDSHAADTITCAFADAVKLAQDCGFHQVKIITESGFADHSLEPCQSGR
;
A
#
# COMPACT_ATOMS: atom_id res chain seq x y z
N MET A 1 -14.50 13.98 12.90
CA MET A 1 -14.30 14.65 14.22
C MET A 1 -13.01 14.18 14.90
N ALA A 2 -12.70 12.88 14.94
CA ALA A 2 -11.47 12.34 15.56
C ALA A 2 -10.18 13.00 15.02
N ALA A 3 -10.02 13.12 13.70
CA ALA A 3 -8.86 13.77 13.08
C ALA A 3 -8.65 15.21 13.55
N ILE A 4 -9.74 15.97 13.64
CA ILE A 4 -9.69 17.37 14.14
C ILE A 4 -9.29 17.39 15.62
N ALA A 5 -9.84 16.50 16.43
CA ALA A 5 -9.47 16.38 17.84
C ALA A 5 -8.00 15.96 18.03
N ALA A 6 -7.47 15.13 17.13
CA ALA A 6 -6.05 14.77 17.09
C ALA A 6 -5.12 15.86 16.53
N GLY A 7 -5.69 17.01 16.10
CA GLY A 7 -4.91 18.15 15.59
C GLY A 7 -4.44 18.00 14.14
N LEU A 8 -4.95 17.01 13.40
CA LEU A 8 -4.61 16.84 11.98
C LEU A 8 -5.13 18.03 11.17
N LYS A 9 -4.34 18.45 10.19
CA LYS A 9 -4.69 19.54 9.24
C LYS A 9 -5.25 18.99 7.94
N VAL A 10 -4.82 17.80 7.57
CA VAL A 10 -5.23 17.09 6.38
C VAL A 10 -5.57 15.65 6.77
N ILE A 11 -6.62 15.09 6.20
CA ILE A 11 -6.94 13.66 6.27
C ILE A 11 -7.27 13.16 4.87
N GLY A 12 -6.74 12.01 4.49
CA GLY A 12 -7.13 11.27 3.30
C GLY A 12 -7.94 10.05 3.69
N PHE A 13 -8.98 9.77 2.93
CA PHE A 13 -9.69 8.50 2.97
C PHE A 13 -9.27 7.68 1.76
N SER A 14 -8.93 6.41 1.96
CA SER A 14 -8.51 5.50 0.89
C SER A 14 -9.13 4.12 1.13
N GLY A 15 -10.41 4.01 0.79
CA GLY A 15 -11.08 2.71 0.79
C GLY A 15 -10.51 1.81 -0.32
N HIS A 16 -10.69 0.48 -0.20
CA HIS A 16 -10.25 -0.47 -1.21
C HIS A 16 -11.01 -0.28 -2.52
N GLY A 17 -10.28 -0.10 -3.62
CA GLY A 17 -10.83 -0.03 -4.98
C GLY A 17 -11.47 -1.34 -5.41
N TYR A 18 -12.45 -1.27 -6.32
CA TYR A 18 -13.11 -2.47 -6.82
C TYR A 18 -12.14 -3.43 -7.48
N THR A 19 -12.25 -4.71 -7.14
CA THR A 19 -11.55 -5.82 -7.80
C THR A 19 -12.55 -6.82 -8.33
N ALA A 20 -12.35 -7.29 -9.55
CA ALA A 20 -13.26 -8.27 -10.16
C ALA A 20 -13.00 -9.71 -9.68
N TYR A 21 -11.84 -9.98 -9.11
CA TYR A 21 -11.46 -11.32 -8.64
C TYR A 21 -11.99 -11.62 -7.23
N ASP A 22 -12.20 -10.59 -6.40
CA ASP A 22 -12.80 -10.72 -5.08
C ASP A 22 -13.47 -9.40 -4.67
N ASP A 23 -14.79 -9.41 -4.51
CA ASP A 23 -15.60 -8.26 -4.13
C ASP A 23 -15.96 -8.23 -2.63
N CYS A 24 -15.42 -9.16 -1.84
CA CYS A 24 -15.79 -9.30 -0.42
C CYS A 24 -15.30 -8.13 0.46
N TYR A 25 -14.11 -7.56 0.16
CA TYR A 25 -13.49 -6.52 0.97
C TYR A 25 -13.46 -5.14 0.28
N CYS A 26 -13.63 -5.08 -1.03
CA CYS A 26 -13.53 -3.85 -1.80
C CYS A 26 -14.87 -3.11 -1.96
N MET A 27 -14.80 -1.86 -2.31
CA MET A 27 -15.99 -1.10 -2.70
C MET A 27 -16.54 -1.64 -4.02
N SER A 28 -17.85 -1.91 -4.09
CA SER A 28 -18.51 -2.11 -5.38
C SER A 28 -18.49 -0.81 -6.20
N ARG A 29 -18.66 -0.91 -7.53
CA ARG A 29 -18.76 0.28 -8.40
C ARG A 29 -19.88 1.24 -7.96
N ALA A 30 -20.99 0.73 -7.44
CA ALA A 30 -22.06 1.54 -6.87
C ALA A 30 -21.62 2.26 -5.59
N ASN A 31 -20.89 1.58 -4.70
CA ASN A 31 -20.36 2.16 -3.47
C ASN A 31 -19.26 3.19 -3.74
N THR A 32 -18.48 3.03 -4.81
CA THR A 32 -17.50 4.05 -5.24
C THR A 32 -18.18 5.38 -5.56
N ALA A 33 -19.33 5.37 -6.24
CA ALA A 33 -20.10 6.59 -6.50
C ALA A 33 -20.66 7.23 -5.21
N ALA A 34 -21.13 6.40 -4.26
CA ALA A 34 -21.56 6.87 -2.95
C ALA A 34 -20.41 7.45 -2.13
N TYR A 35 -19.23 6.81 -2.19
CA TYR A 35 -18.01 7.29 -1.56
C TYR A 35 -17.62 8.68 -2.06
N PHE A 36 -17.65 8.94 -3.37
CA PHE A 36 -17.37 10.26 -3.93
C PHE A 36 -18.32 11.31 -3.39
N THR A 37 -19.62 11.00 -3.40
CA THR A 37 -20.66 11.90 -2.88
C THR A 37 -20.43 12.25 -1.41
N GLU A 38 -20.07 11.26 -0.60
CA GLU A 38 -19.82 11.48 0.84
C GLU A 38 -18.54 12.28 1.09
N ILE A 39 -17.46 12.02 0.35
CA ILE A 39 -16.24 12.82 0.48
C ILE A 39 -16.51 14.29 0.11
N ASP A 40 -17.25 14.56 -0.97
CA ASP A 40 -17.58 15.93 -1.36
C ASP A 40 -18.47 16.62 -0.32
N ARG A 41 -19.44 15.92 0.26
CA ARG A 41 -20.25 16.40 1.37
C ARG A 41 -19.39 16.75 2.60
N LEU A 42 -18.45 15.88 2.94
CA LEU A 42 -17.53 16.09 4.08
C LEU A 42 -16.58 17.26 3.82
N ARG A 43 -16.05 17.41 2.61
CA ARG A 43 -15.22 18.55 2.21
C ARG A 43 -15.94 19.87 2.46
N GLU A 44 -17.18 19.98 2.02
CA GLU A 44 -17.96 21.21 2.24
C GLU A 44 -18.27 21.42 3.74
N ALA A 45 -18.70 20.38 4.45
CA ALA A 45 -19.08 20.46 5.86
C ALA A 45 -17.91 20.84 6.79
N TYR A 46 -16.67 20.49 6.43
CA TYR A 46 -15.49 20.68 7.27
C TYR A 46 -14.44 21.62 6.66
N ARG A 47 -14.73 22.31 5.55
CA ARG A 47 -13.80 23.15 4.77
C ARG A 47 -13.00 24.17 5.60
N SER A 48 -13.56 24.67 6.71
CA SER A 48 -12.88 25.63 7.58
C SER A 48 -12.09 25.00 8.74
N LYS A 49 -12.09 23.66 8.83
CA LYS A 49 -11.53 22.92 9.97
C LYS A 49 -10.41 21.97 9.59
N ILE A 50 -10.55 21.29 8.47
CA ILE A 50 -9.60 20.28 8.01
C ILE A 50 -9.75 20.07 6.51
N THR A 51 -8.64 19.87 5.81
CA THR A 51 -8.65 19.47 4.41
C THR A 51 -8.92 17.97 4.32
N ILE A 52 -9.85 17.59 3.46
CA ILE A 52 -10.22 16.20 3.22
C ILE A 52 -9.83 15.81 1.80
N LEU A 53 -9.01 14.77 1.68
CA LEU A 53 -8.57 14.22 0.40
C LEU A 53 -9.33 12.93 0.08
N ARG A 54 -9.66 12.77 -1.19
CA ARG A 54 -10.26 11.57 -1.75
C ARG A 54 -9.15 10.68 -2.29
N GLY A 55 -8.74 9.71 -1.52
CA GLY A 55 -7.80 8.70 -1.94
C GLY A 55 -8.48 7.41 -2.37
N ILE A 56 -7.69 6.50 -2.85
CA ILE A 56 -8.05 5.11 -3.11
C ILE A 56 -6.87 4.23 -2.74
N GLU A 57 -7.13 3.09 -2.16
CA GLU A 57 -6.20 1.97 -2.10
C GLU A 57 -6.56 1.01 -3.23
N GLN A 58 -5.76 1.07 -4.29
CA GLN A 58 -5.96 0.29 -5.50
C GLN A 58 -5.14 -0.97 -5.43
N ASP A 59 -5.81 -2.11 -5.46
CA ASP A 59 -5.15 -3.39 -5.41
C ASP A 59 -4.56 -3.79 -6.77
N PHE A 60 -3.47 -4.56 -6.75
CA PHE A 60 -2.95 -5.19 -7.95
C PHE A 60 -4.03 -6.06 -8.60
N GLY A 61 -4.18 -5.95 -9.91
CA GLY A 61 -5.24 -6.66 -10.66
C GLY A 61 -6.56 -5.91 -10.78
N SER A 62 -6.71 -4.75 -10.13
CA SER A 62 -7.79 -3.83 -10.43
C SER A 62 -7.47 -3.01 -11.68
N ASP A 63 -8.43 -2.88 -12.58
CA ASP A 63 -8.37 -2.07 -13.79
C ASP A 63 -9.33 -0.87 -13.74
N GLU A 64 -9.82 -0.51 -12.54
CA GLU A 64 -10.68 0.67 -12.36
C GLU A 64 -9.89 1.97 -12.53
N PRO A 65 -10.49 3.00 -13.17
CA PRO A 65 -9.81 4.28 -13.39
C PRO A 65 -9.54 5.02 -12.08
N THR A 66 -8.37 5.65 -11.99
CA THR A 66 -7.91 6.36 -10.80
C THR A 66 -7.85 7.89 -10.93
N ASP A 67 -8.16 8.46 -12.10
CA ASP A 67 -8.03 9.90 -12.39
C ASP A 67 -8.89 10.82 -11.50
N ALA A 68 -9.94 10.27 -10.87
CA ALA A 68 -10.86 11.04 -10.03
C ALA A 68 -10.38 11.18 -8.57
N TYR A 69 -9.23 10.60 -8.22
CA TYR A 69 -8.69 10.63 -6.86
C TYR A 69 -7.55 11.64 -6.74
N ASP A 70 -7.42 12.25 -5.55
CA ASP A 70 -6.32 13.17 -5.25
C ASP A 70 -4.99 12.41 -5.07
N TYR A 71 -5.06 11.16 -4.62
CA TYR A 71 -3.92 10.25 -4.50
C TYR A 71 -4.35 8.79 -4.60
N VAL A 72 -3.41 7.97 -5.01
CA VAL A 72 -3.58 6.52 -5.19
C VAL A 72 -2.50 5.80 -4.39
N ILE A 73 -2.93 4.91 -3.52
CA ILE A 73 -2.07 3.92 -2.86
C ILE A 73 -2.17 2.64 -3.69
N GLY A 74 -1.05 2.09 -4.13
CA GLY A 74 -0.99 0.78 -4.79
C GLY A 74 -0.63 -0.29 -3.77
N SER A 75 -1.45 -1.32 -3.65
CA SER A 75 -1.29 -2.40 -2.67
C SER A 75 -1.39 -3.78 -3.32
N VAL A 76 -0.87 -4.79 -2.63
CA VAL A 76 -0.94 -6.20 -3.03
C VAL A 76 -1.50 -7.01 -1.88
N HIS A 77 -2.84 -7.14 -1.80
CA HIS A 77 -3.51 -8.03 -0.85
C HIS A 77 -3.67 -9.44 -1.41
N ALA A 78 -3.65 -9.56 -2.73
CA ALA A 78 -3.57 -10.82 -3.43
C ALA A 78 -2.59 -10.72 -4.60
N THR A 79 -1.85 -11.78 -4.87
CA THR A 79 -1.11 -11.95 -6.13
C THR A 79 -1.77 -13.06 -6.96
N PHE A 80 -1.37 -13.20 -8.22
CA PHE A 80 -1.99 -14.13 -9.14
C PHE A 80 -0.99 -15.17 -9.62
N ALA A 81 -1.49 -16.33 -10.05
CA ALA A 81 -0.64 -17.33 -10.69
C ALA A 81 0.09 -16.74 -11.90
N PRO A 82 1.31 -17.19 -12.21
CA PRO A 82 1.93 -16.88 -13.50
C PRO A 82 1.01 -17.27 -14.64
N ALA A 83 0.83 -16.41 -15.64
CA ALA A 83 0.05 -16.72 -16.82
C ALA A 83 0.76 -17.83 -17.62
N ALA A 84 0.02 -18.90 -17.95
CA ALA A 84 0.50 -19.89 -18.89
C ALA A 84 0.43 -19.33 -20.32
N ASP A 85 1.35 -19.78 -21.20
CA ASP A 85 1.32 -19.42 -22.62
C ASP A 85 -0.06 -19.75 -23.22
N GLY A 86 -0.76 -18.74 -23.75
CA GLY A 86 -2.08 -18.89 -24.35
C GLY A 86 -3.25 -18.89 -23.37
N SER A 87 -3.06 -18.55 -22.09
CA SER A 87 -4.14 -18.35 -21.12
C SER A 87 -5.02 -17.15 -21.49
N GLY A 88 -6.32 -17.25 -21.20
CA GLY A 88 -7.32 -16.26 -21.62
C GLY A 88 -7.26 -14.91 -20.90
N ASP A 89 -6.69 -14.84 -19.71
CA ASP A 89 -6.49 -13.60 -18.94
C ASP A 89 -5.02 -13.44 -18.59
N ASN A 90 -4.30 -12.69 -19.42
CA ASN A 90 -2.91 -12.34 -19.18
C ASN A 90 -2.81 -10.88 -18.77
N PHE A 91 -2.91 -10.65 -17.47
CA PHE A 91 -2.74 -9.32 -16.86
C PHE A 91 -1.27 -9.14 -16.46
N HIS A 92 -0.48 -8.48 -17.30
CA HIS A 92 0.96 -8.24 -17.06
C HIS A 92 1.78 -9.51 -16.74
N GLY A 93 1.44 -10.64 -17.34
CA GLY A 93 2.11 -11.92 -17.09
C GLY A 93 1.46 -12.78 -16.00
N PHE A 94 0.31 -12.36 -15.47
CA PHE A 94 -0.44 -13.02 -14.40
C PHE A 94 -1.83 -13.49 -14.88
N ASP A 95 -2.28 -14.60 -14.34
CA ASP A 95 -3.63 -15.16 -14.56
C ASP A 95 -4.54 -14.78 -13.40
N ARG A 96 -5.40 -13.75 -13.58
CA ARG A 96 -6.32 -13.28 -12.54
C ARG A 96 -7.43 -14.26 -12.15
N SER A 97 -7.60 -15.34 -12.88
CA SER A 97 -8.55 -16.39 -12.49
C SER A 97 -8.04 -17.26 -11.33
N ARG A 98 -6.73 -17.20 -11.04
CA ARG A 98 -6.06 -17.95 -9.96
C ARG A 98 -5.28 -16.98 -9.09
N PHE A 99 -5.83 -16.67 -7.92
CA PHE A 99 -5.24 -15.69 -7.02
C PHE A 99 -4.94 -16.29 -5.64
N TYR A 100 -3.96 -15.69 -4.96
CA TYR A 100 -3.46 -16.09 -3.65
C TYR A 100 -3.50 -14.92 -2.71
N TYR A 101 -4.26 -15.06 -1.62
CA TYR A 101 -4.30 -14.05 -0.56
C TYR A 101 -2.98 -13.97 0.19
N ILE A 102 -2.53 -12.73 0.47
CA ILE A 102 -1.33 -12.46 1.25
C ILE A 102 -1.66 -12.26 2.73
N ASP A 103 -2.79 -11.67 3.04
CA ASP A 103 -3.11 -11.16 4.38
C ASP A 103 -4.31 -11.84 5.06
N TRP A 104 -4.78 -12.96 4.53
CA TRP A 104 -5.90 -13.68 5.13
C TRP A 104 -5.45 -14.62 6.26
N THR A 105 -4.73 -15.69 5.95
CA THR A 105 -4.15 -16.63 6.92
C THR A 105 -2.86 -17.25 6.40
N VAL A 106 -1.99 -17.70 7.32
CA VAL A 106 -0.78 -18.44 6.95
C VAL A 106 -1.12 -19.72 6.18
N ASP A 107 -2.17 -20.44 6.58
CA ASP A 107 -2.58 -21.67 5.91
C ASP A 107 -2.86 -21.46 4.42
N ARG A 108 -3.49 -20.32 4.05
CA ARG A 108 -3.75 -19.97 2.65
C ARG A 108 -2.47 -19.68 1.87
N ILE A 109 -1.50 -19.05 2.49
CA ILE A 109 -0.17 -18.84 1.92
C ILE A 109 0.51 -20.20 1.70
N LEU A 110 0.50 -21.09 2.69
CA LEU A 110 1.12 -22.39 2.62
C LEU A 110 0.43 -23.31 1.61
N GLU A 111 -0.89 -23.21 1.43
CA GLU A 111 -1.62 -23.88 0.34
C GLU A 111 -1.07 -23.43 -1.02
N ALA A 112 -0.96 -22.14 -1.28
CA ALA A 112 -0.41 -21.59 -2.50
C ALA A 112 1.03 -22.06 -2.74
N VAL A 113 1.89 -21.96 -1.71
CA VAL A 113 3.29 -22.43 -1.76
C VAL A 113 3.38 -23.90 -2.16
N ARG A 114 2.55 -24.77 -1.57
CA ARG A 114 2.55 -26.20 -1.87
C ARG A 114 2.06 -26.49 -3.28
N ASP A 115 0.97 -25.87 -3.69
CA ASP A 115 0.21 -26.28 -4.87
C ASP A 115 0.77 -25.67 -6.16
N ASP A 116 1.32 -24.45 -6.09
CA ASP A 116 1.75 -23.71 -7.28
C ASP A 116 3.24 -23.30 -7.28
N PHE A 117 3.90 -23.39 -6.12
CA PHE A 117 5.34 -23.02 -5.98
C PHE A 117 6.21 -24.21 -5.55
N ALA A 118 5.77 -25.43 -5.82
CA ALA A 118 6.51 -26.67 -5.54
C ALA A 118 6.99 -26.81 -4.07
N GLY A 119 6.28 -26.20 -3.13
CA GLY A 119 6.63 -26.20 -1.72
C GLY A 119 7.79 -25.25 -1.34
N ASP A 120 8.22 -24.39 -2.25
CA ASP A 120 9.30 -23.42 -2.01
C ASP A 120 8.71 -22.05 -1.59
N PRO A 121 8.78 -21.69 -0.29
CA PRO A 121 8.25 -20.43 0.21
C PRO A 121 8.95 -19.21 -0.41
N TYR A 122 10.24 -19.34 -0.74
CA TYR A 122 10.98 -18.21 -1.34
C TYR A 122 10.61 -17.98 -2.80
N ALA A 123 10.15 -18.98 -3.53
CA ALA A 123 9.60 -18.79 -4.86
C ALA A 123 8.30 -17.97 -4.81
N PHE A 124 7.43 -18.23 -3.82
CA PHE A 124 6.22 -17.43 -3.59
C PHE A 124 6.55 -15.98 -3.17
N ILE A 125 7.53 -15.82 -2.29
CA ILE A 125 8.01 -14.50 -1.84
C ILE A 125 8.58 -13.68 -3.00
N GLU A 126 9.40 -14.31 -3.85
CA GLU A 126 9.95 -13.67 -5.05
C GLU A 126 8.83 -13.20 -5.98
N HIS A 127 7.82 -14.04 -6.19
CA HIS A 127 6.64 -13.73 -6.98
C HIS A 127 5.81 -12.56 -6.39
N TYR A 128 5.62 -12.52 -5.06
CA TYR A 128 5.00 -11.39 -4.38
C TYR A 128 5.75 -10.08 -4.64
N TYR A 129 7.07 -10.07 -4.47
CA TYR A 129 7.87 -8.86 -4.68
C TYR A 129 8.00 -8.46 -6.15
N GLU A 130 7.91 -9.39 -7.09
CA GLU A 130 7.75 -9.08 -8.52
C GLU A 130 6.44 -8.32 -8.77
N THR A 131 5.35 -8.73 -8.15
CA THR A 131 4.05 -8.04 -8.21
C THR A 131 4.14 -6.64 -7.62
N VAL A 132 4.73 -6.49 -6.42
CA VAL A 132 4.93 -5.18 -5.77
C VAL A 132 5.80 -4.25 -6.61
N GLY A 133 6.85 -4.79 -7.23
CA GLY A 133 7.81 -4.03 -8.02
C GLY A 133 7.20 -3.33 -9.23
N ILE A 134 6.15 -3.90 -9.83
CA ILE A 134 5.49 -3.35 -11.02
C ILE A 134 4.26 -2.47 -10.71
N LEU A 135 3.86 -2.33 -9.44
CA LEU A 135 2.69 -1.51 -9.07
C LEU A 135 2.70 -0.10 -9.66
N PRO A 136 3.80 0.68 -9.63
CA PRO A 136 3.81 2.02 -10.19
C PRO A 136 3.52 2.06 -11.68
N GLU A 137 3.96 1.04 -12.43
CA GLU A 137 3.76 0.94 -13.87
C GLU A 137 2.33 0.51 -14.20
N VAL A 138 1.78 -0.45 -13.46
CA VAL A 138 0.47 -1.06 -13.72
C VAL A 138 -0.68 -0.16 -13.25
N ILE A 139 -0.56 0.39 -12.04
CA ILE A 139 -1.62 1.16 -11.40
C ILE A 139 -1.41 2.66 -11.55
N GLY A 140 -0.18 3.12 -11.76
CA GLY A 140 0.15 4.56 -11.74
C GLY A 140 0.00 5.16 -10.34
N CYS A 141 0.28 4.38 -9.29
CA CYS A 141 0.10 4.81 -7.91
C CYS A 141 1.14 5.87 -7.48
N HIS A 142 0.74 6.70 -6.50
CA HIS A 142 1.60 7.73 -5.90
C HIS A 142 2.35 7.20 -4.68
N ILE A 143 1.81 6.18 -4.02
CA ILE A 143 2.29 5.59 -2.78
C ILE A 143 2.25 4.07 -2.95
N ILE A 144 3.28 3.36 -2.50
CA ILE A 144 3.21 1.91 -2.28
C ILE A 144 2.69 1.69 -0.85
N GLY A 145 1.58 1.01 -0.72
CA GLY A 145 1.04 0.56 0.57
C GLY A 145 1.85 -0.61 1.10
N HIS A 146 1.88 -0.79 2.42
CA HIS A 146 2.48 -1.92 3.15
C HIS A 146 3.37 -2.86 2.30
N PHE A 147 4.51 -2.31 1.86
CA PHE A 147 5.46 -2.96 0.94
C PHE A 147 5.81 -4.41 1.30
N ASP A 148 5.78 -4.73 2.59
CA ASP A 148 6.19 -6.00 3.18
C ASP A 148 5.01 -6.79 3.80
N LEU A 149 3.78 -6.61 3.31
CA LEU A 149 2.59 -7.28 3.83
C LEU A 149 2.77 -8.80 3.97
N ILE A 150 3.60 -9.40 3.14
CA ILE A 150 3.92 -10.83 3.18
C ILE A 150 4.55 -11.29 4.51
N THR A 151 5.09 -10.35 5.31
CA THR A 151 5.65 -10.63 6.64
C THR A 151 4.60 -10.56 7.75
N LYS A 152 3.36 -10.14 7.47
CA LYS A 152 2.28 -9.86 8.43
C LYS A 152 2.12 -10.90 9.52
N PHE A 153 2.23 -12.17 9.16
CA PHE A 153 2.04 -13.28 10.09
C PHE A 153 3.33 -13.78 10.71
N ASN A 154 4.49 -13.41 10.17
CA ASN A 154 5.77 -14.02 10.46
C ASN A 154 6.23 -13.82 11.91
N GLU A 155 5.77 -12.74 12.57
CA GLU A 155 6.05 -12.49 14.00
C GLU A 155 5.41 -13.56 14.91
N LYS A 156 4.18 -14.01 14.58
CA LYS A 156 3.40 -14.95 15.40
C LYS A 156 3.48 -16.38 14.91
N GLU A 157 3.49 -16.56 13.62
CA GLU A 157 3.49 -17.83 12.90
C GLU A 157 4.58 -17.81 11.82
N PRO A 158 5.88 -17.95 12.22
CA PRO A 158 6.99 -17.86 11.26
C PRO A 158 6.90 -18.95 10.21
N TRP A 159 6.70 -18.57 8.96
CA TRP A 159 6.60 -19.47 7.82
C TRP A 159 7.80 -19.37 6.86
N PHE A 160 8.66 -18.34 7.04
CA PHE A 160 9.94 -18.21 6.36
C PHE A 160 10.95 -17.41 7.21
N ASP A 161 12.24 -17.47 6.82
CA ASP A 161 13.33 -16.71 7.46
C ASP A 161 13.59 -15.40 6.69
N GLU A 162 13.30 -14.24 7.31
CA GLU A 162 13.56 -12.91 6.75
C GLU A 162 15.07 -12.58 6.61
N ALA A 163 15.95 -13.33 7.25
CA ALA A 163 17.38 -13.22 7.03
C ALA A 163 17.87 -13.93 5.77
N HIS A 164 17.03 -14.77 5.15
CA HIS A 164 17.42 -15.58 4.01
C HIS A 164 17.79 -14.71 2.78
N PRO A 165 18.90 -15.05 2.07
CA PRO A 165 19.39 -14.24 0.95
C PRO A 165 18.38 -14.02 -0.18
N ARG A 166 17.53 -15.02 -0.51
CA ARG A 166 16.51 -14.90 -1.56
C ARG A 166 15.45 -13.87 -1.20
N TYR A 167 14.97 -13.84 0.07
CA TYR A 167 14.05 -12.81 0.55
C TYR A 167 14.65 -11.42 0.34
N ARG A 168 15.86 -11.20 0.88
CA ARG A 168 16.53 -9.89 0.77
C ARG A 168 16.77 -9.48 -0.68
N ALA A 169 17.14 -10.41 -1.54
CA ALA A 169 17.32 -10.14 -2.97
C ALA A 169 16.00 -9.77 -3.65
N ALA A 170 14.88 -10.42 -3.30
CA ALA A 170 13.56 -10.07 -3.83
C ALA A 170 13.13 -8.67 -3.41
N VAL A 171 13.28 -8.31 -2.14
CA VAL A 171 13.06 -6.95 -1.61
C VAL A 171 13.84 -5.92 -2.40
N CYS A 172 15.16 -6.13 -2.58
CA CYS A 172 16.01 -5.20 -3.30
C CYS A 172 15.58 -5.05 -4.77
N ARG A 173 15.26 -6.15 -5.46
CA ARG A 173 14.78 -6.09 -6.85
C ARG A 173 13.48 -5.30 -6.98
N ALA A 174 12.51 -5.51 -6.09
CA ALA A 174 11.26 -4.76 -6.10
C ALA A 174 11.49 -3.26 -5.90
N LEU A 175 12.35 -2.88 -4.94
CA LEU A 175 12.71 -1.47 -4.72
C LEU A 175 13.40 -0.87 -5.95
N ASP A 176 14.31 -1.59 -6.59
CA ASP A 176 14.98 -1.13 -7.81
C ASP A 176 13.98 -0.91 -8.96
N GLN A 177 12.97 -1.77 -9.10
CA GLN A 177 11.90 -1.63 -10.10
C GLN A 177 11.03 -0.40 -9.80
N ILE A 178 10.56 -0.24 -8.56
CA ILE A 178 9.79 0.91 -8.11
C ILE A 178 10.55 2.22 -8.39
N PHE A 179 11.82 2.29 -8.00
CA PHE A 179 12.64 3.47 -8.23
C PHE A 179 12.94 3.72 -9.71
N ALA A 180 12.99 2.69 -10.54
CA ALA A 180 13.13 2.84 -11.99
C ALA A 180 11.87 3.45 -12.61
N SER A 181 10.70 3.08 -12.14
CA SER A 181 9.41 3.61 -12.61
C SER A 181 9.19 5.06 -12.16
N TRP A 182 9.61 5.40 -10.95
CA TRP A 182 9.56 6.77 -10.42
C TRP A 182 10.89 7.50 -10.65
N GLN A 183 11.12 8.01 -11.86
CA GLN A 183 12.38 8.66 -12.25
C GLN A 183 12.84 9.79 -11.33
N GLU A 184 11.92 10.53 -10.72
CA GLU A 184 12.26 11.58 -9.74
C GLU A 184 12.73 11.02 -8.39
N SER A 185 12.31 9.84 -8.01
CA SER A 185 12.70 9.19 -6.74
C SER A 185 14.14 8.68 -6.76
N ARG A 186 14.65 8.30 -7.94
CA ARG A 186 16.04 7.88 -8.11
C ARG A 186 17.07 8.93 -7.69
N ALA A 187 16.78 10.21 -7.94
CA ALA A 187 17.70 11.30 -7.63
C ALA A 187 17.72 11.69 -6.14
N ARG A 188 16.78 11.18 -5.32
CA ARG A 188 16.55 11.65 -3.94
C ARG A 188 16.72 10.57 -2.86
N GLY A 189 17.09 9.32 -3.23
CA GLY A 189 17.03 8.17 -2.31
C GLY A 189 15.57 7.87 -1.93
N GLY A 190 15.21 6.68 -1.57
CA GLY A 190 13.82 6.34 -1.24
C GLY A 190 13.18 7.31 -0.25
N GLN A 191 11.87 7.54 -0.39
CA GLN A 191 11.08 8.39 0.51
C GLN A 191 10.06 7.54 1.22
N ILE A 192 9.88 7.74 2.51
CA ILE A 192 8.88 7.04 3.31
C ILE A 192 7.74 7.97 3.71
N MET A 193 6.56 7.40 3.89
CA MET A 193 5.39 8.04 4.46
C MET A 193 4.89 7.19 5.63
N ILE A 194 4.50 7.81 6.72
CA ILE A 194 3.90 7.14 7.87
C ILE A 194 2.41 7.38 7.83
N ASN A 195 1.64 6.31 7.68
CA ASN A 195 0.17 6.31 7.71
C ASN A 195 -0.30 5.31 8.76
N SER A 196 -1.49 5.52 9.31
CA SER A 196 -2.06 4.62 10.32
C SER A 196 -2.75 3.40 9.74
N ASP A 197 -3.13 3.43 8.47
CA ASP A 197 -4.03 2.45 7.86
C ASP A 197 -5.26 2.15 8.76
N SER A 198 -5.81 3.21 9.33
CA SER A 198 -6.82 3.11 10.38
C SER A 198 -8.20 2.85 9.82
N HIS A 199 -8.82 1.77 10.29
CA HIS A 199 -10.21 1.40 10.00
C HIS A 199 -11.20 1.88 11.08
N ALA A 200 -10.72 2.59 12.11
CA ALA A 200 -11.53 3.10 13.21
C ALA A 200 -11.09 4.51 13.65
N ALA A 201 -12.05 5.30 14.12
CA ALA A 201 -11.79 6.70 14.48
C ALA A 201 -10.86 6.87 15.69
N ASP A 202 -10.79 5.91 16.58
CA ASP A 202 -9.96 5.89 17.78
C ASP A 202 -8.52 5.44 17.52
N THR A 203 -8.23 4.84 16.35
CA THR A 203 -6.90 4.40 15.95
C THR A 203 -6.24 5.31 14.91
N ILE A 204 -6.83 6.46 14.60
CA ILE A 204 -6.42 7.33 13.48
C ILE A 204 -4.96 7.84 13.55
N THR A 205 -4.36 7.83 14.74
CA THR A 205 -2.94 8.17 14.97
C THR A 205 -2.21 7.06 15.73
N CYS A 206 -2.68 5.82 15.63
CA CYS A 206 -2.05 4.70 16.33
C CYS A 206 -0.60 4.52 15.85
N ALA A 207 0.28 4.15 16.78
CA ALA A 207 1.69 3.83 16.55
C ALA A 207 2.53 4.92 15.83
N PHE A 208 2.02 6.15 15.62
CA PHE A 208 2.79 7.20 14.94
C PHE A 208 4.10 7.51 15.66
N ALA A 209 4.11 7.57 16.99
CA ALA A 209 5.33 7.83 17.75
C ALA A 209 6.38 6.73 17.57
N ASP A 210 5.94 5.48 17.57
CA ASP A 210 6.82 4.31 17.39
C ASP A 210 7.35 4.25 15.95
N ALA A 211 6.49 4.51 14.96
CA ALA A 211 6.88 4.56 13.56
C ALA A 211 7.88 5.70 13.26
N VAL A 212 7.68 6.89 13.85
CA VAL A 212 8.63 8.00 13.76
C VAL A 212 9.97 7.60 14.38
N LYS A 213 9.95 7.00 15.57
CA LYS A 213 11.18 6.54 16.22
C LYS A 213 11.91 5.50 15.38
N LEU A 214 11.20 4.52 14.83
CA LEU A 214 11.77 3.50 13.96
C LEU A 214 12.40 4.13 12.71
N ALA A 215 11.72 5.07 12.06
CA ALA A 215 12.25 5.78 10.92
C ALA A 215 13.55 6.53 11.26
N GLN A 216 13.60 7.21 12.42
CA GLN A 216 14.81 7.89 12.91
C GLN A 216 15.95 6.89 13.20
N ASP A 217 15.65 5.76 13.85
CA ASP A 217 16.63 4.68 14.14
C ASP A 217 17.19 4.08 12.83
N CYS A 218 16.40 4.07 11.75
CA CYS A 218 16.82 3.67 10.40
C CYS A 218 17.58 4.79 9.63
N GLY A 219 17.77 5.97 10.23
CA GLY A 219 18.52 7.07 9.63
C GLY A 219 17.70 8.03 8.76
N PHE A 220 16.36 7.94 8.79
CA PHE A 220 15.53 8.93 8.13
C PHE A 220 15.41 10.20 8.98
N HIS A 221 15.65 11.36 8.37
CA HIS A 221 15.51 12.67 9.01
C HIS A 221 14.22 13.39 8.60
N GLN A 222 13.55 12.87 7.59
CA GLN A 222 12.29 13.41 7.07
C GLN A 222 11.42 12.30 6.49
N VAL A 223 10.12 12.57 6.43
CA VAL A 223 9.10 11.74 5.78
C VAL A 223 8.32 12.57 4.78
N LYS A 224 7.65 11.92 3.83
CA LYS A 224 6.63 12.58 3.02
C LYS A 224 5.32 12.64 3.78
N ILE A 225 4.63 13.75 3.63
CA ILE A 225 3.25 13.95 4.08
C ILE A 225 2.41 14.45 2.90
N ILE A 226 1.13 14.18 2.95
CA ILE A 226 0.15 14.76 2.03
C ILE A 226 -0.33 16.10 2.61
N THR A 227 -0.37 17.13 1.75
CA THR A 227 -0.86 18.48 2.05
C THR A 227 -1.95 18.89 1.06
N GLU A 228 -2.55 20.04 1.26
CA GLU A 228 -3.51 20.65 0.31
C GLU A 228 -2.92 20.86 -1.10
N SER A 229 -1.61 21.04 -1.19
CA SER A 229 -0.89 21.30 -2.45
C SER A 229 -0.13 20.08 -2.98
N GLY A 230 -0.37 18.89 -2.45
CA GLY A 230 0.30 17.66 -2.82
C GLY A 230 1.30 17.17 -1.77
N PHE A 231 2.29 16.40 -2.20
CA PHE A 231 3.29 15.80 -1.30
C PHE A 231 4.35 16.84 -0.89
N ALA A 232 4.67 16.86 0.41
CA ALA A 232 5.69 17.72 0.99
C ALA A 232 6.62 16.94 1.93
N ASP A 233 7.84 17.46 2.12
CA ASP A 233 8.77 16.93 3.11
C ASP A 233 8.40 17.44 4.50
N HIS A 234 8.43 16.55 5.48
CA HIS A 234 8.22 16.86 6.90
C HIS A 234 9.40 16.34 7.72
N SER A 235 10.05 17.26 8.47
CA SER A 235 11.18 16.89 9.32
C SER A 235 10.72 16.03 10.50
N LEU A 236 11.48 14.96 10.77
CA LEU A 236 11.33 14.14 11.98
C LEU A 236 12.13 14.70 13.16
N GLU A 237 12.98 15.72 12.94
CA GLU A 237 13.70 16.36 14.01
C GLU A 237 12.73 17.14 14.93
N PRO A 238 12.95 17.13 16.25
CA PRO A 238 12.17 17.99 17.15
C PRO A 238 12.29 19.42 16.67
N CYS A 239 11.15 20.10 16.55
CA CYS A 239 11.15 21.55 16.28
C CYS A 239 12.03 22.21 17.35
N GLN A 240 13.22 22.68 16.97
CA GLN A 240 14.06 23.47 17.87
C GLN A 240 13.27 24.77 18.15
N SER A 241 12.52 24.78 19.25
CA SER A 241 11.90 26.00 19.74
C SER A 241 13.04 27.00 19.94
N GLY A 242 13.10 27.99 19.04
CA GLY A 242 14.08 29.08 19.10
C GLY A 242 14.13 29.66 20.50
N ARG A 243 15.34 29.75 21.02
CA ARG A 243 15.65 30.53 22.23
C ARG A 243 15.52 32.00 21.94
#